data_4983e6c360ad665d59f28fcd00a895db
#
_entry.id   4983e6c360ad665d59f28fcd00a895db
#
_cell.length_a   1.000
_cell.length_b   1.000
_cell.length_c   1.000
_cell.angle_alpha   90.00
_cell.angle_beta   90.00
_cell.angle_gamma   90.00
#
_symmetry.space_group_name_H-M   'P 1'
#
loop_
_entity.id
_entity.type
_entity.pdbx_description
1 polymer ?
#
loop_
_entity_poly.entity_id
_entity_poly.type
_entity_poly.pdbx_seq_one_letter_code
_entity_poly.pdbx_strand_id
1 'polypeptide(L)'
;VLTIFLTEDSKKKLNRDNPQLNLLKNVKIFYKTKKELDNYCSKDQLTHQSLVAEVKHVEQPILKEFIKKNPDKKNITLVILEDVTDPRNIGSIIRSAASFNIEGIIVKERSFPSESKLLYKSASGCMELINIFEVSNINTTIKYLKSKNFWVSGFDLKSNKDFTNHDWKGNNVLLFGS
;
A
#
# COMPACT_ATOMS: atom_id res chain seq x y z
N VAL A 1 3.13 -4.32 14.80
CA VAL A 1 3.19 -5.79 14.95
C VAL A 1 2.74 -6.14 16.36
N LEU A 2 1.79 -7.08 16.49
CA LEU A 2 1.26 -7.56 17.78
C LEU A 2 1.98 -8.83 18.21
N THR A 3 2.10 -9.78 17.26
CA THR A 3 2.63 -11.11 17.55
C THR A 3 3.46 -11.59 16.34
N ILE A 4 4.53 -12.30 16.63
CA ILE A 4 5.34 -12.98 15.59
C ILE A 4 5.33 -14.48 15.90
N PHE A 5 5.03 -15.28 14.88
CA PHE A 5 5.16 -16.72 14.86
C PHE A 5 6.31 -17.09 13.92
N LEU A 6 7.30 -17.82 14.41
CA LEU A 6 8.48 -18.20 13.62
C LEU A 6 9.01 -19.57 14.00
N THR A 7 9.78 -20.17 13.09
CA THR A 7 10.49 -21.40 13.38
C THR A 7 11.78 -21.11 14.18
N GLU A 8 12.26 -22.09 14.93
CA GLU A 8 13.53 -21.98 15.68
C GLU A 8 14.73 -21.62 14.80
N ASP A 9 14.77 -22.19 13.59
CA ASP A 9 15.84 -21.88 12.61
C ASP A 9 15.81 -20.43 12.15
N SER A 10 14.60 -19.85 12.01
CA SER A 10 14.46 -18.44 11.63
C SER A 10 14.90 -17.48 12.74
N LYS A 11 14.76 -17.88 14.02
CA LYS A 11 15.33 -17.13 15.15
C LYS A 11 16.85 -16.96 15.03
N LYS A 12 17.54 -18.05 14.71
CA LYS A 12 19.01 -18.03 14.56
C LYS A 12 19.46 -17.09 13.46
N LYS A 13 18.72 -17.02 12.35
CA LYS A 13 18.99 -16.09 11.26
C LYS A 13 18.70 -14.64 11.66
N LEU A 14 17.54 -14.37 12.26
CA LEU A 14 17.19 -13.03 12.73
C LEU A 14 18.24 -12.46 13.70
N ASN A 15 18.74 -13.27 14.63
CA ASN A 15 19.74 -12.83 15.62
C ASN A 15 21.12 -12.53 15.01
N ARG A 16 21.45 -13.14 13.85
CA ARG A 16 22.74 -12.92 13.18
C ARG A 16 22.76 -11.67 12.31
N ASP A 17 21.62 -11.34 11.68
CA ASP A 17 21.58 -10.42 10.54
C ASP A 17 20.95 -9.05 10.86
N ASN A 18 20.42 -8.82 12.09
CA ASN A 18 19.67 -7.58 12.32
C ASN A 18 19.82 -7.00 13.74
N PRO A 19 20.61 -5.92 13.87
CA PRO A 19 20.73 -5.17 15.14
C PRO A 19 19.43 -4.47 15.55
N GLN A 20 18.42 -4.38 14.69
CA GLN A 20 17.13 -3.73 14.97
C GLN A 20 16.14 -4.61 15.75
N LEU A 21 16.53 -5.82 16.16
CA LEU A 21 15.71 -6.68 17.05
C LEU A 21 15.33 -5.99 18.38
N ASN A 22 16.06 -4.96 18.78
CA ASN A 22 15.68 -4.12 19.91
C ASN A 22 14.32 -3.45 19.76
N LEU A 23 13.85 -3.24 18.52
CA LEU A 23 12.52 -2.70 18.20
C LEU A 23 11.39 -3.70 18.50
N LEU A 24 11.71 -4.98 18.63
CA LEU A 24 10.75 -6.05 18.89
C LEU A 24 10.61 -6.38 20.40
N LYS A 25 11.21 -5.61 21.30
CA LYS A 25 11.18 -5.88 22.75
C LYS A 25 9.76 -6.04 23.31
N ASN A 26 8.77 -5.40 22.73
CA ASN A 26 7.37 -5.44 23.16
C ASN A 26 6.49 -6.35 22.28
N VAL A 27 7.07 -7.10 21.35
CA VAL A 27 6.34 -7.99 20.44
C VAL A 27 6.36 -9.40 21.03
N LYS A 28 5.20 -10.05 21.12
CA LYS A 28 5.11 -11.45 21.56
C LYS A 28 5.66 -12.35 20.44
N ILE A 29 6.58 -13.24 20.82
CA ILE A 29 7.21 -14.17 19.88
C ILE A 29 6.86 -15.60 20.29
N PHE A 30 6.27 -16.37 19.37
CA PHE A 30 5.95 -17.77 19.55
C PHE A 30 6.69 -18.64 18.54
N TYR A 31 7.23 -19.75 19.03
CA TYR A 31 7.89 -20.74 18.18
C TYR A 31 6.87 -21.75 17.67
N LYS A 32 6.89 -22.00 16.39
CA LYS A 32 5.98 -22.88 15.67
C LYS A 32 6.72 -23.76 14.67
N THR A 33 6.18 -24.92 14.40
CA THR A 33 6.64 -25.76 13.27
C THR A 33 6.22 -25.15 11.93
N LYS A 34 6.88 -25.52 10.83
CA LYS A 34 6.45 -25.09 9.48
C LYS A 34 5.01 -25.46 9.20
N LYS A 35 4.58 -26.67 9.58
CA LYS A 35 3.20 -27.15 9.40
C LYS A 35 2.16 -26.30 10.16
N GLU A 36 2.48 -25.83 11.36
CA GLU A 36 1.62 -24.92 12.10
C GLU A 36 1.57 -23.53 11.44
N LEU A 37 2.70 -23.04 10.89
CA LEU A 37 2.74 -21.78 10.14
C LEU A 37 1.94 -21.86 8.83
N ASP A 38 1.96 -23.02 8.15
CA ASP A 38 1.17 -23.26 6.94
C ASP A 38 -0.34 -23.05 7.21
N ASN A 39 -0.85 -23.40 8.41
CA ASN A 39 -2.25 -23.19 8.78
C ASN A 39 -2.67 -21.72 8.75
N TYR A 40 -1.74 -20.78 9.03
CA TYR A 40 -2.02 -19.35 8.90
C TYR A 40 -2.04 -18.85 7.45
N CYS A 41 -1.46 -19.62 6.52
CA CYS A 41 -1.28 -19.23 5.12
C CYS A 41 -2.11 -20.06 4.14
N SER A 42 -2.71 -21.18 4.59
CA SER A 42 -3.35 -22.20 3.75
C SER A 42 -4.48 -21.67 2.88
N LYS A 43 -5.27 -20.72 3.39
CA LYS A 43 -6.40 -20.15 2.64
C LYS A 43 -5.97 -19.33 1.42
N ASP A 44 -4.79 -18.75 1.45
CA ASP A 44 -4.29 -17.82 0.42
C ASP A 44 -3.16 -18.43 -0.43
N GLN A 45 -2.83 -19.71 -0.20
CA GLN A 45 -1.70 -20.43 -0.87
C GLN A 45 -0.37 -19.65 -0.79
N LEU A 46 -0.13 -18.94 0.31
CA LEU A 46 1.06 -18.11 0.48
C LEU A 46 2.20 -18.89 1.12
N THR A 47 3.40 -18.66 0.62
CA THR A 47 4.64 -19.11 1.27
C THR A 47 5.02 -18.16 2.39
N HIS A 48 5.12 -18.65 3.62
CA HIS A 48 5.41 -17.85 4.82
C HIS A 48 6.91 -17.65 5.12
N GLN A 49 7.80 -18.29 4.38
CA GLN A 49 9.27 -18.21 4.59
C GLN A 49 9.71 -18.41 6.05
N SER A 50 8.97 -19.28 6.77
CA SER A 50 9.20 -19.62 8.20
C SER A 50 8.94 -18.47 9.19
N LEU A 51 8.17 -17.44 8.79
CA LEU A 51 7.74 -16.34 9.63
C LEU A 51 6.33 -15.90 9.26
N VAL A 52 5.48 -15.67 10.26
CA VAL A 52 4.14 -15.06 10.13
C VAL A 52 4.02 -13.99 11.21
N ALA A 53 3.50 -12.83 10.86
CA ALA A 53 3.26 -11.75 11.80
C ALA A 53 1.76 -11.42 11.86
N GLU A 54 1.26 -11.27 13.10
CA GLU A 54 -0.02 -10.65 13.37
C GLU A 54 0.18 -9.16 13.53
N VAL A 55 -0.54 -8.37 12.76
CA VAL A 55 -0.38 -6.92 12.74
C VAL A 55 -1.72 -6.23 12.99
N LYS A 56 -1.70 -5.05 13.60
CA LYS A 56 -2.83 -4.15 13.59
C LYS A 56 -2.75 -3.31 12.31
N HIS A 57 -3.87 -3.19 11.60
CA HIS A 57 -3.93 -2.32 10.44
C HIS A 57 -3.67 -0.86 10.84
N VAL A 58 -2.94 -0.15 10.01
CA VAL A 58 -2.73 1.29 10.16
C VAL A 58 -4.03 2.00 9.79
N GLU A 59 -4.50 2.89 10.66
CA GLU A 59 -5.64 3.74 10.34
C GLU A 59 -5.31 4.63 9.15
N GLN A 60 -6.14 4.51 8.11
CA GLN A 60 -5.94 5.28 6.90
C GLN A 60 -6.59 6.67 7.02
N PRO A 61 -5.94 7.71 6.54
CA PRO A 61 -6.47 9.06 6.63
C PRO A 61 -7.61 9.28 5.63
N ILE A 62 -8.50 10.24 5.95
CA ILE A 62 -9.53 10.69 5.04
C ILE A 62 -8.92 11.68 4.04
N LEU A 63 -9.13 11.45 2.74
CA LEU A 63 -8.57 12.29 1.66
C LEU A 63 -8.81 13.79 1.85
N LYS A 64 -10.05 14.17 2.21
CA LYS A 64 -10.41 15.59 2.41
C LYS A 64 -9.62 16.22 3.55
N GLU A 65 -9.38 15.47 4.63
CA GLU A 65 -8.59 15.95 5.76
C GLU A 65 -7.12 16.05 5.41
N PHE A 66 -6.59 15.07 4.67
CA PHE A 66 -5.22 15.11 4.16
C PHE A 66 -4.97 16.37 3.33
N ILE A 67 -5.85 16.68 2.37
CA ILE A 67 -5.74 17.89 1.55
C ILE A 67 -5.83 19.17 2.40
N LYS A 68 -6.77 19.22 3.37
CA LYS A 68 -6.91 20.37 4.27
C LYS A 68 -5.71 20.61 5.19
N LYS A 69 -5.07 19.55 5.65
CA LYS A 69 -3.86 19.62 6.52
C LYS A 69 -2.60 20.02 5.77
N ASN A 70 -2.63 20.00 4.43
CA ASN A 70 -1.47 20.31 3.59
C ASN A 70 -1.78 21.46 2.59
N PRO A 71 -2.30 22.62 3.03
CA PRO A 71 -2.75 23.67 2.11
C PRO A 71 -1.60 24.29 1.30
N ASP A 72 -0.42 24.37 1.90
CA ASP A 72 0.76 25.01 1.31
C ASP A 72 1.70 24.01 0.62
N LYS A 73 1.40 22.70 0.72
CA LYS A 73 2.20 21.67 0.08
C LYS A 73 1.99 21.72 -1.43
N LYS A 74 3.07 22.04 -2.14
CA LYS A 74 3.12 22.02 -3.61
C LYS A 74 3.69 20.67 -4.07
N ASN A 75 3.30 20.27 -5.29
CA ASN A 75 3.78 19.03 -5.92
C ASN A 75 3.32 17.75 -5.19
N ILE A 76 2.07 17.73 -4.73
CA ILE A 76 1.44 16.50 -4.24
C ILE A 76 1.11 15.62 -5.44
N THR A 77 1.54 14.37 -5.41
CA THR A 77 1.16 13.38 -6.43
C THR A 77 0.34 12.26 -5.78
N LEU A 78 -0.84 12.03 -6.34
CA LEU A 78 -1.74 10.95 -5.94
C LEU A 78 -1.97 9.99 -7.10
N VAL A 79 -2.27 8.74 -6.79
CA VAL A 79 -2.66 7.72 -7.76
C VAL A 79 -4.11 7.32 -7.50
N ILE A 80 -4.92 7.24 -8.54
CA ILE A 80 -6.25 6.64 -8.49
C ILE A 80 -6.18 5.27 -9.17
N LEU A 81 -6.68 4.24 -8.49
CA LEU A 81 -6.89 2.92 -9.07
C LEU A 81 -8.39 2.70 -9.27
N GLU A 82 -8.83 2.65 -10.52
CA GLU A 82 -10.20 2.36 -10.91
C GLU A 82 -10.28 0.94 -11.49
N ASP A 83 -11.12 0.12 -10.87
CA ASP A 83 -11.35 -1.29 -11.25
C ASP A 83 -10.12 -2.22 -11.25
N VAL A 84 -9.04 -1.81 -10.59
CA VAL A 84 -7.89 -2.68 -10.32
C VAL A 84 -8.19 -3.49 -9.06
N THR A 85 -8.47 -4.78 -9.21
CA THR A 85 -8.95 -5.65 -8.12
C THR A 85 -7.95 -6.73 -7.68
N ASP A 86 -6.98 -7.09 -8.53
CA ASP A 86 -5.97 -8.09 -8.17
C ASP A 86 -5.03 -7.57 -7.07
N PRO A 87 -4.98 -8.23 -5.90
CA PRO A 87 -4.14 -7.82 -4.79
C PRO A 87 -2.64 -7.76 -5.12
N ARG A 88 -2.17 -8.57 -6.08
CA ARG A 88 -0.77 -8.58 -6.52
C ARG A 88 -0.44 -7.31 -7.30
N ASN A 89 -1.33 -6.93 -8.21
CA ASN A 89 -1.16 -5.71 -9.01
C ASN A 89 -1.23 -4.48 -8.10
N ILE A 90 -2.21 -4.41 -7.21
CA ILE A 90 -2.33 -3.31 -6.24
C ILE A 90 -1.07 -3.22 -5.37
N GLY A 91 -0.60 -4.34 -4.79
CA GLY A 91 0.60 -4.36 -3.97
C GLY A 91 1.86 -3.91 -4.72
N SER A 92 1.99 -4.31 -5.98
CA SER A 92 3.08 -3.90 -6.87
C SER A 92 3.05 -2.39 -7.15
N ILE A 93 1.86 -1.83 -7.38
CA ILE A 93 1.66 -0.38 -7.56
C ILE A 93 1.99 0.36 -6.27
N ILE A 94 1.52 -0.10 -5.11
CA ILE A 94 1.84 0.48 -3.80
C ILE A 94 3.35 0.55 -3.58
N ARG A 95 4.07 -0.54 -3.87
CA ARG A 95 5.53 -0.58 -3.75
C ARG A 95 6.21 0.44 -4.65
N SER A 96 5.77 0.54 -5.90
CA SER A 96 6.30 1.52 -6.85
C SER A 96 5.99 2.95 -6.41
N ALA A 97 4.75 3.22 -6.02
CA ALA A 97 4.32 4.53 -5.54
C ALA A 97 5.12 4.99 -4.32
N ALA A 98 5.33 4.11 -3.33
CA ALA A 98 6.17 4.41 -2.17
C ALA A 98 7.63 4.72 -2.57
N SER A 99 8.18 3.99 -3.55
CA SER A 99 9.56 4.23 -4.04
C SER A 99 9.72 5.58 -4.76
N PHE A 100 8.64 6.09 -5.36
CA PHE A 100 8.62 7.40 -6.01
C PHE A 100 8.11 8.53 -5.11
N ASN A 101 7.95 8.29 -3.81
CA ASN A 101 7.43 9.26 -2.83
C ASN A 101 6.05 9.81 -3.22
N ILE A 102 5.20 9.00 -3.82
CA ILE A 102 3.79 9.33 -4.04
C ILE A 102 3.10 9.45 -2.68
N GLU A 103 2.32 10.50 -2.47
CA GLU A 103 1.70 10.78 -1.17
C GLU A 103 0.56 9.84 -0.80
N GLY A 104 -0.10 9.26 -1.80
CA GLY A 104 -1.16 8.30 -1.50
C GLY A 104 -1.85 7.74 -2.72
N ILE A 105 -2.57 6.66 -2.48
CA ILE A 105 -3.36 5.94 -3.46
C ILE A 105 -4.83 6.06 -3.10
N ILE A 106 -5.65 6.44 -4.07
CA ILE A 106 -7.10 6.55 -3.94
C ILE A 106 -7.73 5.30 -4.56
N VAL A 107 -8.57 4.64 -3.80
CA VAL A 107 -9.28 3.42 -4.20
C VAL A 107 -10.77 3.56 -3.88
N LYS A 108 -11.60 2.82 -4.60
CA LYS A 108 -13.03 2.77 -4.31
C LYS A 108 -13.28 1.92 -3.07
N GLU A 109 -14.09 2.44 -2.14
CA GLU A 109 -14.61 1.68 -1.00
C GLU A 109 -15.12 0.30 -1.40
N ARG A 110 -14.88 -0.71 -0.57
CA ARG A 110 -15.28 -2.12 -0.77
C ARG A 110 -14.64 -2.82 -1.97
N SER A 111 -13.86 -2.13 -2.79
CA SER A 111 -13.09 -2.74 -3.88
C SER A 111 -11.63 -2.97 -3.51
N PHE A 112 -11.16 -2.33 -2.44
CA PHE A 112 -9.80 -2.49 -1.96
C PHE A 112 -9.69 -3.70 -1.02
N PRO A 113 -8.82 -4.68 -1.33
CA PRO A 113 -8.69 -5.92 -0.56
C PRO A 113 -7.81 -5.73 0.69
N SER A 114 -8.20 -4.84 1.60
CA SER A 114 -7.43 -4.45 2.79
C SER A 114 -6.99 -5.62 3.68
N GLU A 115 -7.77 -6.70 3.72
CA GLU A 115 -7.49 -7.90 4.51
C GLU A 115 -6.61 -8.94 3.77
N SER A 116 -6.25 -8.67 2.50
CA SER A 116 -5.52 -9.63 1.69
C SER A 116 -4.05 -9.73 2.08
N LYS A 117 -3.65 -10.87 2.63
CA LYS A 117 -2.23 -11.17 2.91
C LYS A 117 -1.37 -11.12 1.65
N LEU A 118 -1.97 -11.42 0.49
CA LEU A 118 -1.30 -11.37 -0.81
C LEU A 118 -0.95 -9.93 -1.20
N LEU A 119 -1.84 -8.98 -0.90
CA LEU A 119 -1.60 -7.54 -1.04
C LEU A 119 -0.38 -7.12 -0.22
N TYR A 120 -0.37 -7.42 1.08
CA TYR A 120 0.75 -7.07 1.97
C TYR A 120 2.07 -7.69 1.52
N LYS A 121 2.04 -8.95 1.10
CA LYS A 121 3.22 -9.64 0.58
C LYS A 121 3.76 -8.96 -0.69
N SER A 122 2.90 -8.61 -1.63
CA SER A 122 3.27 -7.94 -2.88
C SER A 122 3.78 -6.52 -2.66
N ALA A 123 3.18 -5.81 -1.70
CA ALA A 123 3.60 -4.46 -1.29
C ALA A 123 4.94 -4.44 -0.56
N SER A 124 5.45 -5.59 -0.07
CA SER A 124 6.78 -5.73 0.54
C SER A 124 7.08 -4.72 1.65
N GLY A 125 6.12 -4.45 2.55
CA GLY A 125 6.25 -3.49 3.66
C GLY A 125 5.95 -2.04 3.28
N CYS A 126 5.53 -1.77 2.05
CA CYS A 126 5.22 -0.40 1.63
C CYS A 126 3.79 0.06 2.00
N MET A 127 2.95 -0.84 2.53
CA MET A 127 1.61 -0.48 3.01
C MET A 127 1.64 0.55 4.15
N GLU A 128 2.67 0.54 4.96
CA GLU A 128 2.87 1.45 6.08
C GLU A 128 3.54 2.77 5.68
N LEU A 129 4.02 2.87 4.44
CA LEU A 129 4.76 4.03 3.93
C LEU A 129 3.92 4.96 3.06
N ILE A 130 2.70 4.55 2.69
CA ILE A 130 1.83 5.29 1.78
C ILE A 130 0.42 5.41 2.35
N ASN A 131 -0.24 6.53 2.11
CA ASN A 131 -1.63 6.70 2.51
C ASN A 131 -2.55 5.99 1.51
N ILE A 132 -3.53 5.24 2.01
CA ILE A 132 -4.60 4.67 1.20
C ILE A 132 -5.88 5.45 1.50
N PHE A 133 -6.46 6.11 0.50
CA PHE A 133 -7.68 6.87 0.64
C PHE A 133 -8.84 6.10 0.03
N GLU A 134 -9.70 5.55 0.88
CA GLU A 134 -10.91 4.91 0.41
C GLU A 134 -12.00 5.95 0.17
N VAL A 135 -12.59 5.93 -1.03
CA VAL A 135 -13.62 6.87 -1.43
C VAL A 135 -14.85 6.14 -2.00
N SER A 136 -16.03 6.68 -1.76
CA SER A 136 -17.27 6.07 -2.24
C SER A 136 -17.48 6.22 -3.75
N ASN A 137 -16.94 7.29 -4.37
CA ASN A 137 -17.12 7.55 -5.79
C ASN A 137 -15.91 8.27 -6.39
N ILE A 138 -15.26 7.63 -7.36
CA ILE A 138 -14.06 8.15 -8.03
C ILE A 138 -14.36 9.43 -8.81
N ASN A 139 -15.46 9.48 -9.57
CA ASN A 139 -15.79 10.66 -10.38
C ASN A 139 -16.05 11.92 -9.53
N THR A 140 -16.73 11.76 -8.39
CA THR A 140 -16.93 12.86 -7.43
C THR A 140 -15.59 13.29 -6.82
N THR A 141 -14.73 12.34 -6.52
CA THR A 141 -13.38 12.60 -5.98
C THR A 141 -12.52 13.35 -7.00
N ILE A 142 -12.55 12.97 -8.26
CA ILE A 142 -11.85 13.69 -9.34
C ILE A 142 -12.34 15.15 -9.43
N LYS A 143 -13.66 15.38 -9.40
CA LYS A 143 -14.21 16.75 -9.40
C LYS A 143 -13.71 17.56 -8.19
N TYR A 144 -13.69 16.96 -7.00
CA TYR A 144 -13.17 17.58 -5.80
C TYR A 144 -11.68 17.91 -5.93
N LEU A 145 -10.84 16.99 -6.41
CA LEU A 145 -9.42 17.22 -6.57
C LEU A 145 -9.13 18.33 -7.61
N LYS A 146 -9.87 18.35 -8.73
CA LYS A 146 -9.79 19.45 -9.70
C LYS A 146 -10.13 20.79 -9.07
N SER A 147 -11.15 20.86 -8.17
CA SER A 147 -11.48 22.10 -7.44
C SER A 147 -10.40 22.52 -6.43
N LYS A 148 -9.42 21.65 -6.15
CA LYS A 148 -8.26 21.89 -5.30
C LYS A 148 -6.97 22.05 -6.11
N ASN A 149 -7.08 22.40 -7.38
CA ASN A 149 -5.97 22.65 -8.31
C ASN A 149 -5.09 21.42 -8.56
N PHE A 150 -5.66 20.21 -8.50
CA PHE A 150 -4.98 19.02 -8.98
C PHE A 150 -5.21 18.84 -10.49
N TRP A 151 -4.14 18.57 -11.20
CA TRP A 151 -4.20 18.09 -12.58
C TRP A 151 -4.43 16.59 -12.59
N VAL A 152 -5.40 16.12 -13.37
CA VAL A 152 -5.74 14.68 -13.45
C VAL A 152 -5.40 14.17 -14.84
N SER A 153 -4.48 13.21 -14.90
CA SER A 153 -4.03 12.53 -16.10
C SER A 153 -4.45 11.06 -16.07
N GLY A 154 -5.26 10.66 -17.05
CA GLY A 154 -5.60 9.25 -17.28
C GLY A 154 -4.68 8.61 -18.29
N PHE A 155 -4.36 7.34 -18.10
CA PHE A 155 -3.54 6.54 -19.00
C PHE A 155 -4.44 5.63 -19.83
N ASP A 156 -4.39 5.79 -21.15
CA ASP A 156 -5.16 5.02 -22.13
C ASP A 156 -4.26 4.60 -23.29
N LEU A 157 -4.34 3.33 -23.67
CA LEU A 157 -3.58 2.79 -24.81
C LEU A 157 -3.88 3.50 -26.13
N LYS A 158 -5.04 4.13 -26.26
CA LYS A 158 -5.46 4.90 -27.46
C LYS A 158 -5.00 6.36 -27.45
N SER A 159 -4.32 6.78 -26.36
CA SER A 159 -3.84 8.15 -26.26
C SER A 159 -2.69 8.41 -27.22
N ASN A 160 -2.78 9.51 -27.98
CA ASN A 160 -1.69 9.98 -28.84
C ASN A 160 -0.70 10.90 -28.10
N LYS A 161 -0.89 11.12 -26.80
CA LYS A 161 -0.02 11.96 -25.97
C LYS A 161 0.95 11.11 -25.21
N ASP A 162 2.23 11.37 -25.36
CA ASP A 162 3.27 10.75 -24.56
C ASP A 162 3.33 11.43 -23.17
N PHE A 163 3.33 10.63 -22.12
CA PHE A 163 3.40 11.13 -20.74
C PHE A 163 4.73 11.82 -20.42
N THR A 164 5.78 11.53 -21.15
CA THR A 164 7.10 12.16 -20.99
C THR A 164 7.09 13.65 -21.36
N ASN A 165 6.14 14.05 -22.21
CA ASN A 165 5.98 15.45 -22.65
C ASN A 165 5.05 16.27 -21.74
N HIS A 166 4.57 15.68 -20.64
CA HIS A 166 3.69 16.40 -19.71
C HIS A 166 4.51 17.18 -18.68
N ASP A 167 4.06 18.40 -18.37
CA ASP A 167 4.63 19.19 -17.27
C ASP A 167 4.03 18.71 -15.92
N TRP A 168 4.80 17.96 -15.17
CA TRP A 168 4.41 17.37 -13.90
C TRP A 168 4.53 18.33 -12.71
N LYS A 169 4.68 19.65 -12.95
CA LYS A 169 4.70 20.63 -11.87
C LYS A 169 3.34 20.75 -11.19
N GLY A 170 3.36 21.08 -9.91
CA GLY A 170 2.14 21.26 -9.11
C GLY A 170 1.54 19.94 -8.63
N ASN A 171 0.25 20.01 -8.27
CA ASN A 171 -0.46 18.86 -7.71
C ASN A 171 -1.01 17.98 -8.84
N ASN A 172 -0.67 16.72 -8.82
CA ASN A 172 -1.00 15.77 -9.89
C ASN A 172 -1.77 14.56 -9.36
N VAL A 173 -2.61 14.02 -10.21
CA VAL A 173 -3.31 12.74 -10.00
C VAL A 173 -3.12 11.88 -11.24
N LEU A 174 -2.58 10.69 -11.03
CA LEU A 174 -2.41 9.67 -12.06
C LEU A 174 -3.56 8.69 -11.94
N LEU A 175 -4.40 8.60 -12.97
CA LEU A 175 -5.54 7.68 -13.00
C LEU A 175 -5.18 6.45 -13.84
N PHE A 176 -5.17 5.29 -13.18
CA PHE A 176 -5.03 3.99 -13.82
C PHE A 176 -6.35 3.22 -13.67
N GLY A 177 -6.82 2.66 -14.76
CA GLY A 177 -8.01 1.84 -14.83
C GLY A 177 -7.84 0.70 -15.81
N SER A 178 -8.77 -0.26 -15.78
CA SER A 178 -8.86 -1.35 -16.76
C SER A 178 -9.81 -0.99 -17.90
#